data_a45aec059d160faa16d8cdbf1db97e8f
#
_entry.id   a45aec059d160faa16d8cdbf1db97e8f
#
_cell.length_a   1.000
_cell.length_b   1.000
_cell.length_c   1.000
_cell.angle_alpha   90.00
_cell.angle_beta   90.00
_cell.angle_gamma   90.00
#
_symmetry.space_group_name_H-M   'P 1'
#
loop_
_entity.id
_entity.type
_entity.pdbx_description
1 polymer ?
#
loop_
_entity_poly.entity_id
_entity_poly.type
_entity_poly.pdbx_seq_one_letter_code
_entity_poly.pdbx_strand_id
1 'polypeptide(L)'
;QALLGNPKILILDEPTAGLDPKERISIRNYIAELSKDKIILFATHVVSDIECIADKVLLLKSGEIIATGTPVELIESMAGKVGEITCTLDEVGELQKEYKIGNIRQRKNGLALRVVGDELPEEAVKVGDNIDLEDVYLYYFE
;
A
#
# COMPACT_ATOMS: atom_id res chain seq x y z
N GLN A 1 5.74 -5.15 27.03
CA GLN A 1 4.64 -5.07 28.04
C GLN A 1 3.35 -5.73 27.52
N ALA A 2 2.90 -5.46 26.29
CA ALA A 2 1.65 -5.99 25.73
C ALA A 2 1.55 -7.54 25.70
N LEU A 3 2.66 -8.25 25.77
CA LEU A 3 2.73 -9.71 25.76
C LEU A 3 2.70 -10.34 27.19
N LEU A 4 2.71 -9.52 28.23
CA LEU A 4 2.58 -10.02 29.60
C LEU A 4 1.21 -10.69 29.77
N GLY A 5 1.19 -11.89 30.35
CA GLY A 5 -0.04 -12.68 30.50
C GLY A 5 -0.45 -13.50 29.27
N ASN A 6 0.37 -13.54 28.22
CA ASN A 6 0.16 -14.34 27.01
C ASN A 6 -1.25 -14.18 26.40
N PRO A 7 -1.63 -12.94 25.98
CA PRO A 7 -2.97 -12.68 25.46
C PRO A 7 -3.22 -13.45 24.15
N LYS A 8 -4.47 -13.84 23.91
CA LYS A 8 -4.91 -14.46 22.65
C LYS A 8 -5.13 -13.45 21.54
N ILE A 9 -5.44 -12.20 21.91
CA ILE A 9 -5.65 -11.07 20.98
C ILE A 9 -4.65 -9.99 21.35
N LEU A 10 -3.91 -9.52 20.36
CA LEU A 10 -2.94 -8.45 20.48
C LEU A 10 -3.35 -7.29 19.57
N ILE A 11 -3.44 -6.09 20.12
CA ILE A 11 -3.73 -4.88 19.35
C ILE A 11 -2.48 -4.02 19.36
N LEU A 12 -2.00 -3.66 18.18
CA LEU A 12 -0.80 -2.86 17.97
C LEU A 12 -1.18 -1.63 17.14
N ASP A 13 -0.75 -0.46 17.60
CA ASP A 13 -0.92 0.80 16.90
C ASP A 13 0.46 1.27 16.44
N GLU A 14 0.63 1.43 15.11
CA GLU A 14 1.88 1.85 14.46
C GLU A 14 3.13 1.11 14.97
N PRO A 15 3.17 -0.24 14.99
CA PRO A 15 4.22 -1.00 15.68
C PRO A 15 5.62 -0.81 15.08
N THR A 16 5.74 -0.31 13.85
CA THR A 16 7.00 -0.12 13.13
C THR A 16 7.37 1.35 12.94
N ALA A 17 6.54 2.28 13.42
CA ALA A 17 6.79 3.70 13.28
C ALA A 17 8.09 4.14 13.98
N GLY A 18 8.89 4.96 13.29
CA GLY A 18 10.14 5.49 13.84
C GLY A 18 11.31 4.50 13.92
N LEU A 19 11.12 3.27 13.48
CA LEU A 19 12.18 2.26 13.44
C LEU A 19 13.05 2.38 12.19
N ASP A 20 14.32 2.03 12.31
CA ASP A 20 15.18 1.87 11.15
C ASP A 20 14.77 0.63 10.31
N PRO A 21 15.22 0.50 9.04
CA PRO A 21 14.81 -0.60 8.17
C PRO A 21 15.11 -1.99 8.74
N LYS A 22 16.20 -2.17 9.47
CA LYS A 22 16.59 -3.45 10.07
C LYS A 22 15.68 -3.81 11.25
N GLU A 23 15.40 -2.84 12.10
CA GLU A 23 14.49 -3.02 13.24
C GLU A 23 13.07 -3.30 12.76
N ARG A 24 12.60 -2.59 11.70
CA ARG A 24 11.30 -2.82 11.08
C ARG A 24 11.16 -4.27 10.59
N ILE A 25 12.16 -4.80 9.88
CA ILE A 25 12.16 -6.20 9.44
C ILE A 25 12.08 -7.14 10.65
N SER A 26 12.82 -6.87 11.72
CA SER A 26 12.82 -7.70 12.93
C SER A 26 11.44 -7.72 13.61
N ILE A 27 10.80 -6.57 13.72
CA ILE A 27 9.45 -6.46 14.30
C ILE A 27 8.41 -7.17 13.42
N ARG A 28 8.46 -7.00 12.08
CA ARG A 28 7.56 -7.72 11.17
C ARG A 28 7.67 -9.23 11.33
N ASN A 29 8.89 -9.76 11.33
CA ASN A 29 9.13 -11.18 11.51
C ASN A 29 8.61 -11.68 12.87
N TYR A 30 8.78 -10.87 13.91
CA TYR A 30 8.27 -11.20 15.24
C TYR A 30 6.73 -11.21 15.29
N ILE A 31 6.07 -10.23 14.66
CA ILE A 31 4.61 -10.20 14.53
C ILE A 31 4.10 -11.43 13.76
N ALA A 32 4.73 -11.76 12.64
CA ALA A 32 4.40 -12.94 11.84
C ALA A 32 4.58 -14.26 12.61
N GLU A 33 5.54 -14.33 13.53
CA GLU A 33 5.70 -15.50 14.40
C GLU A 33 4.59 -15.57 15.46
N LEU A 34 4.26 -14.47 16.09
CA LEU A 34 3.17 -14.40 17.07
C LEU A 34 1.81 -14.71 16.47
N SER A 35 1.57 -14.41 15.20
CA SER A 35 0.28 -14.64 14.52
C SER A 35 -0.07 -16.12 14.36
N LYS A 36 0.89 -17.03 14.52
CA LYS A 36 0.65 -18.49 14.49
C LYS A 36 -0.30 -18.95 15.63
N ASP A 37 -0.25 -18.28 16.78
CA ASP A 37 -0.98 -18.67 17.99
C ASP A 37 -1.91 -17.58 18.50
N LYS A 38 -1.94 -16.41 17.87
CA LYS A 38 -2.66 -15.23 18.33
C LYS A 38 -3.39 -14.53 17.19
N ILE A 39 -4.49 -13.87 17.53
CA ILE A 39 -5.12 -12.90 16.63
C ILE A 39 -4.40 -11.57 16.85
N ILE A 40 -3.81 -11.03 15.80
CA ILE A 40 -3.12 -9.74 15.83
C ILE A 40 -3.88 -8.75 14.98
N LEU A 41 -4.38 -7.70 15.62
CA LEU A 41 -4.93 -6.53 14.94
C LEU A 41 -3.89 -5.43 15.04
N PHE A 42 -3.34 -5.00 13.90
CA PHE A 42 -2.44 -3.86 13.91
C PHE A 42 -2.90 -2.77 12.95
N ALA A 43 -2.88 -1.53 13.44
CA ALA A 43 -3.16 -0.34 12.65
C ALA A 43 -1.84 0.28 12.21
N THR A 44 -1.72 0.62 10.94
CA THR A 44 -0.56 1.32 10.39
C THR A 44 -0.91 2.05 9.08
N HIS A 45 -0.19 3.11 8.80
CA HIS A 45 -0.17 3.77 7.50
C HIS A 45 1.01 3.30 6.63
N VAL A 46 1.85 2.41 7.12
CA VAL A 46 3.00 1.86 6.38
C VAL A 46 2.54 0.66 5.56
N VAL A 47 2.12 0.92 4.33
CA VAL A 47 1.49 -0.06 3.43
C VAL A 47 2.38 -1.29 3.17
N SER A 48 3.69 -1.09 3.03
CA SER A 48 4.66 -2.17 2.82
C SER A 48 4.74 -3.17 3.98
N ASP A 49 4.39 -2.76 5.20
CA ASP A 49 4.35 -3.69 6.33
C ASP A 49 3.11 -4.60 6.25
N ILE A 50 1.98 -4.04 5.81
CA ILE A 50 0.73 -4.79 5.60
C ILE A 50 0.94 -5.89 4.55
N GLU A 51 1.53 -5.53 3.42
CA GLU A 51 1.78 -6.45 2.32
C GLU A 51 2.65 -7.66 2.72
N CYS A 52 3.58 -7.44 3.67
CA CYS A 52 4.48 -8.50 4.12
C CYS A 52 3.87 -9.48 5.13
N ILE A 53 2.93 -9.04 5.99
CA ILE A 53 2.54 -9.82 7.17
C ILE A 53 1.03 -9.98 7.37
N ALA A 54 0.19 -9.23 6.67
CA ALA A 54 -1.25 -9.28 6.88
C ALA A 54 -1.91 -10.43 6.11
N ASP A 55 -2.70 -11.24 6.80
CA ASP A 55 -3.59 -12.22 6.17
C ASP A 55 -4.85 -11.55 5.62
N LYS A 56 -5.31 -10.49 6.30
CA LYS A 56 -6.50 -9.72 5.93
C LYS A 56 -6.30 -8.24 6.18
N VAL A 57 -6.76 -7.44 5.23
CA VAL A 57 -6.68 -5.99 5.25
C VAL A 57 -8.08 -5.39 5.34
N LEU A 58 -8.22 -4.36 6.15
CA LEU A 58 -9.40 -3.53 6.25
C LEU A 58 -8.98 -2.09 5.93
N LEU A 59 -9.53 -1.50 4.87
CA LEU A 59 -9.31 -0.10 4.54
C LEU A 59 -10.37 0.75 5.23
N LEU A 60 -9.93 1.62 6.12
CA LEU A 60 -10.78 2.46 6.95
C LEU A 60 -10.68 3.93 6.49
N LYS A 61 -11.80 4.55 6.11
CA LYS A 61 -11.88 5.97 5.74
C LYS A 61 -13.05 6.61 6.46
N SER A 62 -12.79 7.72 7.17
CA SER A 62 -13.82 8.48 7.88
C SER A 62 -14.70 7.66 8.85
N GLY A 63 -14.11 6.61 9.46
CA GLY A 63 -14.80 5.73 10.39
C GLY A 63 -15.56 4.57 9.75
N GLU A 64 -15.53 4.44 8.44
CA GLU A 64 -16.19 3.37 7.69
C GLU A 64 -15.17 2.44 7.02
N ILE A 65 -15.49 1.14 6.98
CA ILE A 65 -14.69 0.16 6.22
C ILE A 65 -15.12 0.25 4.76
N ILE A 66 -14.23 0.75 3.91
CA ILE A 66 -14.49 0.98 2.48
C ILE A 66 -14.06 -0.17 1.58
N ALA A 67 -13.12 -0.99 2.04
CA ALA A 67 -12.71 -2.22 1.35
C ALA A 67 -12.13 -3.23 2.35
N THR A 68 -12.24 -4.49 2.02
CA THR A 68 -11.68 -5.60 2.81
C THR A 68 -11.29 -6.76 1.89
N GLY A 69 -10.19 -7.42 2.21
CA GLY A 69 -9.70 -8.59 1.46
C GLY A 69 -8.34 -9.03 1.96
N THR A 70 -7.79 -10.07 1.37
CA THR A 70 -6.37 -10.38 1.48
C THR A 70 -5.56 -9.34 0.68
N PRO A 71 -4.26 -9.14 0.98
CA PRO A 71 -3.40 -8.28 0.14
C PRO A 71 -3.50 -8.63 -1.35
N VAL A 72 -3.49 -9.91 -1.69
CA VAL A 72 -3.57 -10.40 -3.07
C VAL A 72 -4.89 -10.02 -3.73
N GLU A 73 -6.03 -10.25 -3.07
CA GLU A 73 -7.35 -9.90 -3.61
C GLU A 73 -7.49 -8.41 -3.87
N LEU A 74 -6.96 -7.58 -2.96
CA LEU A 74 -6.98 -6.12 -3.13
C LEU A 74 -6.11 -5.67 -4.31
N ILE A 75 -4.92 -6.23 -4.45
CA ILE A 75 -4.03 -5.96 -5.58
C ILE A 75 -4.67 -6.41 -6.91
N GLU A 76 -5.25 -7.60 -6.96
CA GLU A 76 -5.95 -8.12 -8.15
C GLU A 76 -7.13 -7.25 -8.55
N SER A 77 -7.83 -6.64 -7.60
CA SER A 77 -8.93 -5.70 -7.88
C SER A 77 -8.51 -4.44 -8.63
N MET A 78 -7.21 -4.14 -8.64
CA MET A 78 -6.60 -3.02 -9.35
C MET A 78 -6.21 -3.35 -10.80
N ALA A 79 -6.48 -4.56 -11.28
CA ALA A 79 -6.17 -4.95 -12.65
C ALA A 79 -6.80 -3.99 -13.67
N GLY A 80 -5.96 -3.41 -14.51
CA GLY A 80 -6.37 -2.42 -15.53
C GLY A 80 -6.60 -0.99 -15.02
N LYS A 81 -6.45 -0.74 -13.72
CA LYS A 81 -6.61 0.58 -13.09
C LYS A 81 -5.29 1.28 -12.78
N VAL A 82 -4.18 0.65 -13.09
CA VAL A 82 -2.83 1.19 -12.86
C VAL A 82 -2.11 1.28 -14.18
N GLY A 83 -1.53 2.45 -14.47
CA GLY A 83 -0.75 2.71 -15.66
C GLY A 83 0.53 3.48 -15.36
N GLU A 84 1.44 3.50 -16.31
CA GLU A 84 2.67 4.30 -16.29
C GLU A 84 2.74 5.20 -17.50
N ILE A 85 2.94 6.50 -17.29
CA ILE A 85 3.11 7.51 -18.35
C ILE A 85 4.55 7.98 -18.34
N THR A 86 5.15 8.16 -19.52
CA THR A 86 6.43 8.84 -19.64
C THR A 86 6.18 10.29 -20.04
N CYS A 87 6.65 11.24 -19.26
CA CYS A 87 6.46 12.66 -19.48
C CYS A 87 7.70 13.48 -19.12
N THR A 88 7.66 14.76 -19.45
CA THR A 88 8.64 15.77 -19.02
C THR A 88 8.27 16.36 -17.67
N LEU A 89 9.23 17.07 -17.04
CA LEU A 89 8.99 17.71 -15.75
C LEU A 89 7.86 18.76 -15.81
N ASP A 90 7.73 19.45 -16.92
CA ASP A 90 6.75 20.53 -17.12
C ASP A 90 5.30 19.97 -17.21
N GLU A 91 5.12 18.76 -17.70
CA GLU A 91 3.82 18.09 -17.83
C GLU A 91 3.30 17.50 -16.52
N VAL A 92 4.17 17.23 -15.56
CA VAL A 92 3.80 16.61 -14.27
C VAL A 92 2.71 17.39 -13.55
N GLY A 93 2.84 18.72 -13.51
CA GLY A 93 1.90 19.58 -12.79
C GLY A 93 0.48 19.62 -13.39
N GLU A 94 0.34 19.36 -14.67
CA GLU A 94 -0.96 19.25 -15.33
C GLU A 94 -1.57 17.87 -15.12
N LEU A 95 -0.78 16.82 -15.28
CA LEU A 95 -1.20 15.44 -15.01
C LEU A 95 -1.67 15.23 -13.57
N GLN A 96 -1.01 15.86 -12.60
CA GLN A 96 -1.40 15.81 -11.18
C GLN A 96 -2.76 16.46 -10.87
N LYS A 97 -3.25 17.36 -11.72
CA LYS A 97 -4.58 17.97 -11.54
C LYS A 97 -5.70 17.08 -12.04
N GLU A 98 -5.40 16.22 -12.99
CA GLU A 98 -6.38 15.40 -13.71
C GLU A 98 -6.40 13.95 -13.22
N TYR A 99 -5.25 13.44 -12.81
CA TYR A 99 -5.09 12.03 -12.42
C TYR A 99 -4.47 11.88 -11.03
N LYS A 100 -4.81 10.78 -10.37
CA LYS A 100 -4.13 10.35 -9.13
C LYS A 100 -2.75 9.81 -9.49
N ILE A 101 -1.71 10.54 -9.07
CA ILE A 101 -0.33 10.17 -9.36
C ILE A 101 0.33 9.59 -8.12
N GLY A 102 0.78 8.35 -8.25
CA GLY A 102 1.59 7.66 -7.26
C GLY A 102 3.07 8.02 -7.38
N ASN A 103 3.90 6.99 -7.52
CA ASN A 103 5.34 7.18 -7.58
C ASN A 103 5.80 7.83 -8.89
N ILE A 104 6.68 8.82 -8.77
CA ILE A 104 7.40 9.43 -9.90
C ILE A 104 8.83 8.89 -9.89
N ARG A 105 9.23 8.26 -11.01
CA ARG A 105 10.57 7.67 -11.16
C ARG A 105 11.33 8.31 -12.29
N GLN A 106 12.60 8.64 -12.06
CA GLN A 106 13.48 9.14 -13.11
C GLN A 106 13.89 8.00 -14.04
N ARG A 107 13.73 8.19 -15.35
CA ARG A 107 14.15 7.29 -16.41
C ARG A 107 15.16 8.00 -17.31
N LYS A 108 15.83 7.25 -18.21
CA LYS A 108 16.80 7.83 -19.17
C LYS A 108 16.16 8.87 -20.10
N ASN A 109 14.88 8.71 -20.41
CA ASN A 109 14.18 9.50 -21.43
C ASN A 109 13.08 10.40 -20.83
N GLY A 110 13.14 10.75 -19.54
CA GLY A 110 12.13 11.57 -18.89
C GLY A 110 11.72 11.01 -17.51
N LEU A 111 10.52 11.35 -17.11
CA LEU A 111 9.92 10.88 -15.86
C LEU A 111 8.86 9.82 -16.17
N ALA A 112 8.87 8.73 -15.42
CA ALA A 112 7.79 7.76 -15.41
C ALA A 112 6.86 8.04 -14.23
N LEU A 113 5.62 8.39 -14.52
CA LEU A 113 4.56 8.66 -13.57
C LEU A 113 3.65 7.45 -13.47
N ARG A 114 3.45 6.97 -12.25
CA ARG A 114 2.47 5.93 -11.97
C ARG A 114 1.11 6.58 -11.73
N VAL A 115 0.13 6.18 -12.50
CA VAL A 115 -1.22 6.74 -12.49
C VAL A 115 -2.20 5.66 -12.05
N VAL A 116 -3.16 6.02 -11.20
CA VAL A 116 -4.15 5.10 -10.66
C VAL A 116 -5.56 5.68 -10.82
N GLY A 117 -6.48 4.88 -11.36
CA GLY A 117 -7.88 5.31 -11.55
C GLY A 117 -8.68 4.34 -12.41
N ASP A 118 -9.99 4.54 -12.44
CA ASP A 118 -10.88 3.76 -13.33
C ASP A 118 -10.68 4.14 -14.81
N GLU A 119 -10.34 5.40 -15.05
CA GLU A 119 -9.96 5.92 -16.37
C GLU A 119 -8.48 6.30 -16.34
N LEU A 120 -7.71 5.68 -17.23
CA LEU A 120 -6.30 5.98 -17.40
C LEU A 120 -6.12 6.86 -18.64
N PRO A 121 -5.10 7.74 -18.65
CA PRO A 121 -4.73 8.49 -19.86
C PRO A 121 -4.49 7.56 -21.05
N GLU A 122 -4.81 8.03 -22.28
CA GLU A 122 -4.64 7.23 -23.49
C GLU A 122 -3.18 6.79 -23.72
N GLU A 123 -2.22 7.62 -23.29
CA GLU A 123 -0.79 7.35 -23.41
C GLU A 123 -0.27 6.40 -22.32
N ALA A 124 -1.08 6.07 -21.33
CA ALA A 124 -0.64 5.24 -20.23
C ALA A 124 -0.47 3.78 -20.65
N VAL A 125 0.70 3.24 -20.40
CA VAL A 125 0.96 1.81 -20.53
C VAL A 125 0.43 1.12 -19.28
N LYS A 126 -0.56 0.23 -19.45
CA LYS A 126 -1.13 -0.52 -18.33
C LYS A 126 -0.07 -1.38 -17.64
N VAL A 127 -0.03 -1.30 -16.31
CA VAL A 127 0.84 -2.12 -15.49
C VAL A 127 0.11 -3.42 -15.15
N GLY A 128 0.73 -4.57 -15.46
CA GLY A 128 0.17 -5.90 -15.18
C GLY A 128 0.72 -6.51 -13.89
N ASP A 129 2.04 -6.70 -13.85
CA ASP A 129 2.68 -7.57 -12.85
C ASP A 129 3.29 -6.85 -11.64
N ASN A 130 3.28 -5.52 -11.62
CA ASN A 130 3.91 -4.71 -10.56
C ASN A 130 2.91 -3.79 -9.84
N ILE A 131 1.68 -4.25 -9.66
CA ILE A 131 0.68 -3.58 -8.83
C ILE A 131 0.95 -3.98 -7.38
N ASP A 132 0.87 -3.00 -6.46
CA ASP A 132 1.10 -3.18 -5.04
C ASP A 132 -0.01 -2.55 -4.18
N LEU A 133 0.06 -2.73 -2.87
CA LEU A 133 -0.92 -2.14 -1.97
C LEU A 133 -0.83 -0.61 -1.88
N GLU A 134 0.28 0.01 -2.31
CA GLU A 134 0.35 1.48 -2.39
C GLU A 134 -0.58 2.00 -3.47
N ASP A 135 -0.73 1.28 -4.59
CA ASP A 135 -1.70 1.61 -5.64
C ASP A 135 -3.14 1.48 -5.13
N VAL A 136 -3.43 0.43 -4.36
CA VAL A 136 -4.74 0.24 -3.72
C VAL A 136 -5.04 1.41 -2.78
N TYR A 137 -4.07 1.78 -1.94
CA TYR A 137 -4.20 2.91 -1.03
C TYR A 137 -4.51 4.22 -1.78
N LEU A 138 -3.73 4.52 -2.81
CA LEU A 138 -3.90 5.71 -3.63
C LEU A 138 -5.28 5.74 -4.31
N TYR A 139 -5.76 4.59 -4.79
CA TYR A 139 -7.08 4.48 -5.42
C TYR A 139 -8.21 4.87 -4.47
N TYR A 140 -8.19 4.41 -3.22
CA TYR A 140 -9.27 4.62 -2.26
C TYR A 140 -9.16 5.92 -1.45
N PHE A 141 -7.97 6.47 -1.23
CA PHE A 141 -7.75 7.57 -0.28
C PHE A 141 -7.43 8.92 -0.93
N GLU A 142 -6.93 8.96 -2.13
CA GLU A 142 -6.72 10.18 -2.93
C GLU A 142 -7.65 10.19 -4.15
#